data_8e7e6daac3867a9086faed3695c1f3cb
#
_entry.id   8e7e6daac3867a9086faed3695c1f3cb
#
_cell.length_a   1.000
_cell.length_b   1.000
_cell.length_c   1.000
_cell.angle_alpha   90.00
_cell.angle_beta   90.00
_cell.angle_gamma   90.00
#
_symmetry.space_group_name_H-M   'P 1'
#
loop_
_entity.id
_entity.type
_entity.pdbx_description
1 polymer ?
#
loop_
_entity_poly.entity_id
_entity_poly.type
_entity_poly.pdbx_seq_one_letter_code
_entity_poly.pdbx_strand_id
1 'polypeptide(L)'
;MKKMKLILMACVMSAATMFGQTLNEAVKLTTNEQFEKADAAFKTLTQGQPNNGEFLFYYGENFFKNDQFDKANEQYQKAVDANATSPFGYVGLGKIQWYAGKQTEAKANFYKATTLAAGKNAAVLMRIAEAYTNADTKNLPEAMTLLTQASKLEPKNPEVYILMGDVYLEQNEGSKAIENYEKAGALDAKSPRAILKQGQVWNRAKNYNLAIDTYKKAKLVDSTFAPAYREIAEIYLRAAQYGNAAANAKRYLDLNNDCSARSRYAGILYQAKKYKESVEAANMALACDTNNVYTYRYKGYSQFETADYIGGLETINKFFNKGSEKKDFKIIPLDYEYRARLLAKNNKDSLALIDYKKVLELQPERGDLSGDIANSYIKMKKYAEAIEMFKQKINIGKANANDYFGIGRAYYYSKDYINADSSFIQIVKAQPEMPLGYFWRARANSQLDPKNEQWLAKQYYEAFISKVKPEEVEKNKKDLIEAYNYLAAYYAQKKDCPNVKLYMQKVLELDPANAQAKKVIAGLKC
;
A
#
# COMPACT_ATOMS: atom_id res chain seq x y z
N MET A 1 -7.17 -51.42 -41.14
CA MET A 1 -6.01 -50.67 -41.61
C MET A 1 -6.22 -49.18 -41.91
N LYS A 2 -7.39 -48.73 -42.34
CA LYS A 2 -7.68 -47.30 -42.60
C LYS A 2 -7.84 -46.43 -41.34
N LYS A 3 -8.34 -46.97 -40.20
CA LYS A 3 -8.49 -46.23 -38.92
C LYS A 3 -7.18 -45.98 -38.17
N MET A 4 -6.17 -46.84 -38.35
CA MET A 4 -4.87 -46.69 -37.71
C MET A 4 -3.96 -45.65 -38.38
N LYS A 5 -4.18 -45.38 -39.69
CA LYS A 5 -3.47 -44.28 -40.41
C LYS A 5 -3.97 -42.88 -40.05
N LEU A 6 -5.27 -42.75 -39.64
CA LEU A 6 -5.81 -41.46 -39.22
C LEU A 6 -5.34 -41.03 -37.83
N ILE A 7 -5.08 -41.97 -36.92
CA ILE A 7 -4.57 -41.67 -35.57
C ILE A 7 -3.08 -41.28 -35.63
N LEU A 8 -2.30 -41.87 -36.50
CA LEU A 8 -0.90 -41.46 -36.69
C LEU A 8 -0.77 -40.08 -37.34
N MET A 9 -1.71 -39.69 -38.20
CA MET A 9 -1.73 -38.37 -38.82
C MET A 9 -2.19 -37.27 -37.86
N ALA A 10 -3.07 -37.55 -36.90
CA ALA A 10 -3.49 -36.63 -35.85
C ALA A 10 -2.39 -36.39 -34.79
N CYS A 11 -1.56 -37.39 -34.47
CA CYS A 11 -0.41 -37.23 -33.57
C CYS A 11 0.74 -36.46 -34.23
N VAL A 12 0.91 -36.52 -35.56
CA VAL A 12 1.95 -35.75 -36.27
C VAL A 12 1.51 -34.28 -36.45
N MET A 13 0.20 -33.97 -36.54
CA MET A 13 -0.28 -32.60 -36.59
C MET A 13 -0.27 -31.87 -35.23
N SER A 14 -0.30 -32.56 -34.10
CA SER A 14 -0.15 -31.94 -32.77
C SER A 14 1.32 -31.63 -32.41
N ALA A 15 2.28 -32.21 -33.10
CA ALA A 15 3.71 -31.92 -32.92
C ALA A 15 4.23 -30.79 -33.83
N ALA A 16 3.42 -30.29 -34.77
CA ALA A 16 3.85 -29.28 -35.76
C ALA A 16 3.51 -27.84 -35.39
N THR A 17 3.01 -27.55 -34.17
CA THR A 17 2.75 -26.17 -33.69
C THR A 17 3.65 -25.75 -32.52
N MET A 18 4.74 -26.45 -32.25
CA MET A 18 5.88 -25.85 -31.54
C MET A 18 6.68 -24.99 -32.52
N PHE A 19 6.14 -23.86 -32.98
CA PHE A 19 6.95 -22.81 -33.60
C PHE A 19 7.95 -22.36 -32.54
N GLY A 20 9.24 -22.60 -32.81
CA GLY A 20 10.33 -22.25 -31.92
C GLY A 20 10.27 -20.74 -31.65
N GLN A 21 10.08 -20.38 -30.38
CA GLN A 21 10.27 -19.00 -29.94
C GLN A 21 11.67 -18.54 -30.34
N THR A 22 11.77 -17.38 -30.97
CA THR A 22 13.06 -16.80 -31.35
C THR A 22 13.67 -16.05 -30.17
N LEU A 23 14.99 -15.91 -30.14
CA LEU A 23 15.68 -15.07 -29.16
C LEU A 23 15.09 -13.65 -29.12
N ASN A 24 14.81 -13.07 -30.29
CA ASN A 24 14.26 -11.72 -30.38
C ASN A 24 12.88 -11.59 -29.73
N GLU A 25 12.02 -12.60 -29.84
CA GLU A 25 10.73 -12.61 -29.16
C GLU A 25 10.89 -12.70 -27.65
N ALA A 26 11.78 -13.56 -27.14
CA ALA A 26 12.07 -13.68 -25.73
C ALA A 26 12.65 -12.38 -25.15
N VAL A 27 13.60 -11.75 -25.86
CA VAL A 27 14.18 -10.43 -25.50
C VAL A 27 13.11 -9.33 -25.54
N LYS A 28 12.20 -9.36 -26.51
CA LYS A 28 11.07 -8.42 -26.58
C LYS A 28 10.15 -8.58 -25.37
N LEU A 29 9.85 -9.80 -24.94
CA LEU A 29 9.05 -10.05 -23.72
C LEU A 29 9.74 -9.45 -22.48
N THR A 30 11.06 -9.65 -22.32
CA THR A 30 11.84 -9.02 -21.26
C THR A 30 11.80 -7.48 -21.35
N THR A 31 11.93 -6.92 -22.55
CA THR A 31 11.87 -5.47 -22.78
C THR A 31 10.49 -4.90 -22.45
N ASN A 32 9.45 -5.68 -22.69
CA ASN A 32 8.06 -5.34 -22.34
C ASN A 32 7.72 -5.64 -20.87
N GLU A 33 8.70 -6.01 -20.05
CA GLU A 33 8.54 -6.39 -18.64
C GLU A 33 7.51 -7.53 -18.43
N GLN A 34 7.37 -8.44 -19.40
CA GLN A 34 6.54 -9.64 -19.31
C GLN A 34 7.40 -10.82 -18.85
N PHE A 35 7.99 -10.69 -17.67
CA PHE A 35 9.08 -11.54 -17.18
C PHE A 35 8.74 -13.02 -17.08
N GLU A 36 7.51 -13.39 -16.65
CA GLU A 36 7.07 -14.79 -16.58
C GLU A 36 6.97 -15.44 -17.98
N LYS A 37 6.46 -14.69 -18.97
CA LYS A 37 6.39 -15.18 -20.34
C LYS A 37 7.77 -15.28 -20.96
N ALA A 38 8.65 -14.31 -20.67
CA ALA A 38 10.04 -14.35 -21.09
C ALA A 38 10.77 -15.54 -20.46
N ASP A 39 10.56 -15.83 -19.17
CA ASP A 39 11.12 -16.99 -18.48
C ASP A 39 10.74 -18.31 -19.18
N ALA A 40 9.47 -18.49 -19.53
CA ALA A 40 9.01 -19.67 -20.27
C ALA A 40 9.66 -19.77 -21.66
N ALA A 41 9.80 -18.63 -22.34
CA ALA A 41 10.45 -18.56 -23.65
C ALA A 41 11.94 -18.92 -23.58
N PHE A 42 12.67 -18.33 -22.62
CA PHE A 42 14.09 -18.64 -22.44
C PHE A 42 14.34 -20.09 -21.97
N LYS A 43 13.47 -20.65 -21.13
CA LYS A 43 13.53 -22.08 -20.78
C LYS A 43 13.47 -22.95 -22.02
N THR A 44 12.55 -22.69 -22.94
CA THR A 44 12.43 -23.45 -24.19
C THR A 44 13.68 -23.29 -25.06
N LEU A 45 14.21 -22.08 -25.20
CA LEU A 45 15.42 -21.81 -25.99
C LEU A 45 16.65 -22.52 -25.41
N THR A 46 16.85 -22.42 -24.09
CA THR A 46 18.02 -23.03 -23.41
C THR A 46 17.92 -24.54 -23.30
N GLN A 47 16.72 -25.11 -23.26
CA GLN A 47 16.53 -26.57 -23.38
C GLN A 47 16.86 -27.06 -24.79
N GLY A 48 16.49 -26.31 -25.83
CA GLY A 48 16.82 -26.66 -27.21
C GLY A 48 18.30 -26.50 -27.55
N GLN A 49 18.97 -25.52 -26.94
CA GLN A 49 20.40 -25.23 -27.15
C GLN A 49 21.10 -24.93 -25.81
N PRO A 50 21.39 -25.95 -24.97
CA PRO A 50 21.90 -25.75 -23.61
C PRO A 50 23.32 -25.15 -23.55
N ASN A 51 24.09 -25.26 -24.62
CA ASN A 51 25.45 -24.69 -24.73
C ASN A 51 25.49 -23.33 -25.44
N ASN A 52 24.33 -22.70 -25.70
CA ASN A 52 24.29 -21.40 -26.30
C ASN A 52 24.46 -20.29 -25.25
N GLY A 53 25.70 -19.79 -25.13
CA GLY A 53 26.03 -18.77 -24.13
C GLY A 53 25.28 -17.46 -24.30
N GLU A 54 24.83 -17.11 -25.51
CA GLU A 54 24.03 -15.93 -25.76
C GLU A 54 22.59 -16.12 -25.22
N PHE A 55 21.97 -17.28 -25.41
CA PHE A 55 20.64 -17.57 -24.86
C PHE A 55 20.65 -17.54 -23.34
N LEU A 56 21.66 -18.16 -22.71
CA LEU A 56 21.83 -18.15 -21.26
C LEU A 56 22.07 -16.73 -20.73
N PHE A 57 22.84 -15.90 -21.45
CA PHE A 57 23.04 -14.50 -21.09
C PHE A 57 21.71 -13.72 -21.07
N TYR A 58 20.94 -13.76 -22.17
CA TYR A 58 19.66 -13.05 -22.22
C TYR A 58 18.63 -13.61 -21.25
N TYR A 59 18.71 -14.88 -20.91
CA TYR A 59 17.93 -15.43 -19.83
C TYR A 59 18.33 -14.82 -18.46
N GLY A 60 19.63 -14.67 -18.23
CA GLY A 60 20.15 -13.91 -17.10
C GLY A 60 19.66 -12.47 -17.07
N GLU A 61 19.62 -11.80 -18.24
CA GLU A 61 19.07 -10.44 -18.38
C GLU A 61 17.58 -10.33 -17.98
N ASN A 62 16.78 -11.36 -18.25
CA ASN A 62 15.40 -11.43 -17.82
C ASN A 62 15.29 -11.43 -16.29
N PHE A 63 16.11 -12.22 -15.61
CA PHE A 63 16.16 -12.23 -14.15
C PHE A 63 16.74 -10.93 -13.60
N PHE A 64 17.80 -10.40 -14.23
CA PHE A 64 18.44 -9.15 -13.79
C PHE A 64 17.45 -7.97 -13.81
N LYS A 65 16.69 -7.82 -14.91
CA LYS A 65 15.67 -6.77 -15.06
C LYS A 65 14.45 -6.93 -14.14
N ASN A 66 14.27 -8.13 -13.58
CA ASN A 66 13.25 -8.43 -12.57
C ASN A 66 13.83 -8.49 -11.14
N ASP A 67 14.97 -7.84 -10.89
CA ASP A 67 15.65 -7.73 -9.59
C ASP A 67 16.01 -9.07 -8.93
N GLN A 68 16.05 -10.17 -9.70
CA GLN A 68 16.42 -11.51 -9.25
C GLN A 68 17.92 -11.77 -9.51
N PHE A 69 18.78 -11.00 -8.86
CA PHE A 69 20.22 -10.95 -9.15
C PHE A 69 20.95 -12.29 -8.95
N ASP A 70 20.56 -13.08 -7.95
CA ASP A 70 21.15 -14.42 -7.72
C ASP A 70 20.88 -15.36 -8.90
N LYS A 71 19.64 -15.38 -9.41
CA LYS A 71 19.28 -16.18 -10.57
C LYS A 71 19.94 -15.65 -11.86
N ALA A 72 20.07 -14.34 -11.98
CA ALA A 72 20.81 -13.74 -13.10
C ALA A 72 22.27 -14.23 -13.11
N ASN A 73 22.94 -14.15 -11.95
CA ASN A 73 24.32 -14.60 -11.79
C ASN A 73 24.47 -16.10 -12.10
N GLU A 74 23.53 -16.93 -11.68
CA GLU A 74 23.51 -18.37 -12.01
C GLU A 74 23.46 -18.59 -13.53
N GLN A 75 22.63 -17.87 -14.27
CA GLN A 75 22.54 -18.00 -15.73
C GLN A 75 23.81 -17.49 -16.42
N TYR A 76 24.40 -16.40 -15.96
CA TYR A 76 25.66 -15.89 -16.50
C TYR A 76 26.81 -16.85 -16.25
N GLN A 77 26.88 -17.49 -15.09
CA GLN A 77 27.87 -18.53 -14.81
C GLN A 77 27.67 -19.74 -15.73
N LYS A 78 26.42 -20.22 -15.88
CA LYS A 78 26.09 -21.29 -16.83
C LYS A 78 26.50 -20.94 -18.26
N ALA A 79 26.38 -19.68 -18.66
CA ALA A 79 26.82 -19.26 -19.99
C ALA A 79 28.32 -19.39 -20.20
N VAL A 80 29.14 -19.14 -19.15
CA VAL A 80 30.59 -19.36 -19.17
C VAL A 80 30.93 -20.84 -19.16
N ASP A 81 30.28 -21.62 -18.27
CA ASP A 81 30.53 -23.06 -18.11
C ASP A 81 30.15 -23.84 -19.37
N ALA A 82 29.04 -23.47 -20.01
CA ALA A 82 28.56 -24.11 -21.24
C ALA A 82 29.44 -23.76 -22.45
N ASN A 83 29.99 -22.55 -22.52
CA ASN A 83 30.88 -22.12 -23.61
C ASN A 83 31.85 -21.02 -23.15
N ALA A 84 33.04 -21.43 -22.70
CA ALA A 84 34.08 -20.52 -22.21
C ALA A 84 34.63 -19.56 -23.29
N THR A 85 34.32 -19.79 -24.57
CA THR A 85 34.72 -18.90 -25.69
C THR A 85 33.59 -17.93 -26.07
N SER A 86 32.39 -18.08 -25.51
CA SER A 86 31.31 -17.10 -25.71
C SER A 86 31.57 -15.84 -24.88
N PRO A 87 31.55 -14.65 -25.49
CA PRO A 87 31.78 -13.39 -24.78
C PRO A 87 30.64 -13.03 -23.81
N PHE A 88 29.41 -13.49 -24.09
CA PHE A 88 28.21 -13.03 -23.39
C PHE A 88 28.18 -13.43 -21.90
N GLY A 89 28.66 -14.62 -21.53
CA GLY A 89 28.74 -15.02 -20.12
C GLY A 89 29.63 -14.07 -19.30
N TYR A 90 30.77 -13.66 -19.86
CA TYR A 90 31.68 -12.70 -19.20
C TYR A 90 31.07 -11.29 -19.12
N VAL A 91 30.27 -10.87 -20.11
CA VAL A 91 29.49 -9.63 -20.00
C VAL A 91 28.55 -9.66 -18.79
N GLY A 92 27.81 -10.77 -18.62
CA GLY A 92 26.88 -10.94 -17.52
C GLY A 92 27.56 -10.96 -16.16
N LEU A 93 28.65 -11.75 -16.01
CA LEU A 93 29.44 -11.77 -14.77
C LEU A 93 30.05 -10.40 -14.45
N GLY A 94 30.60 -9.72 -15.44
CA GLY A 94 31.11 -8.35 -15.26
C GLY A 94 30.03 -7.38 -14.85
N LYS A 95 28.82 -7.48 -15.41
CA LYS A 95 27.66 -6.65 -15.04
C LYS A 95 27.28 -6.83 -13.57
N ILE A 96 27.10 -8.08 -13.10
CA ILE A 96 26.77 -8.37 -11.69
C ILE A 96 27.86 -7.82 -10.76
N GLN A 97 29.14 -8.01 -11.10
CA GLN A 97 30.26 -7.53 -10.29
C GLN A 97 30.32 -5.99 -10.26
N TRP A 98 30.06 -5.33 -11.40
CA TRP A 98 30.01 -3.87 -11.47
C TRP A 98 28.92 -3.28 -10.55
N TYR A 99 27.71 -3.88 -10.58
CA TYR A 99 26.62 -3.47 -9.71
C TYR A 99 26.88 -3.80 -8.22
N ALA A 100 27.69 -4.82 -7.94
CA ALA A 100 28.15 -5.16 -6.58
C ALA A 100 29.34 -4.30 -6.10
N GLY A 101 29.81 -3.32 -6.88
CA GLY A 101 30.96 -2.48 -6.55
C GLY A 101 32.34 -3.14 -6.76
N LYS A 102 32.39 -4.38 -7.28
CA LYS A 102 33.61 -5.13 -7.57
C LYS A 102 34.19 -4.71 -8.94
N GLN A 103 34.66 -3.46 -9.02
CA GLN A 103 35.03 -2.85 -10.31
C GLN A 103 36.22 -3.52 -10.99
N THR A 104 37.20 -4.01 -10.23
CA THR A 104 38.40 -4.64 -10.79
C THR A 104 38.05 -5.96 -11.50
N GLU A 105 37.26 -6.80 -10.83
CA GLU A 105 36.80 -8.08 -11.37
C GLU A 105 35.85 -7.87 -12.54
N ALA A 106 34.97 -6.87 -12.44
CA ALA A 106 34.08 -6.52 -13.53
C ALA A 106 34.83 -6.11 -14.80
N LYS A 107 35.83 -5.21 -14.69
CA LYS A 107 36.67 -4.80 -15.81
C LYS A 107 37.44 -5.97 -16.42
N ALA A 108 37.95 -6.91 -15.62
CA ALA A 108 38.62 -8.10 -16.11
C ALA A 108 37.68 -8.96 -16.98
N ASN A 109 36.43 -9.16 -16.52
CA ASN A 109 35.42 -9.88 -17.30
C ASN A 109 35.01 -9.13 -18.57
N PHE A 110 34.82 -7.80 -18.53
CA PHE A 110 34.51 -7.00 -19.71
C PHE A 110 35.65 -7.01 -20.72
N TYR A 111 36.93 -6.95 -20.27
CA TYR A 111 38.09 -7.09 -21.13
C TYR A 111 38.13 -8.45 -21.81
N LYS A 112 37.88 -9.54 -21.04
CA LYS A 112 37.80 -10.89 -21.59
C LYS A 112 36.68 -11.02 -22.63
N ALA A 113 35.51 -10.45 -22.36
CA ALA A 113 34.39 -10.45 -23.31
C ALA A 113 34.74 -9.71 -24.61
N THR A 114 35.35 -8.51 -24.54
CA THR A 114 35.73 -7.74 -25.71
C THR A 114 36.85 -8.42 -26.51
N THR A 115 37.80 -9.10 -25.83
CA THR A 115 38.86 -9.87 -26.47
C THR A 115 38.31 -11.07 -27.24
N LEU A 116 37.41 -11.86 -26.60
CA LEU A 116 36.73 -12.99 -27.27
C LEU A 116 35.89 -12.54 -28.46
N ALA A 117 35.27 -11.37 -28.36
CA ALA A 117 34.52 -10.77 -29.45
C ALA A 117 35.41 -10.08 -30.53
N ALA A 118 36.75 -10.10 -30.38
CA ALA A 118 37.72 -9.37 -31.19
C ALA A 118 37.36 -7.89 -31.39
N GLY A 119 36.60 -7.28 -30.47
CA GLY A 119 36.08 -5.92 -30.58
C GLY A 119 35.07 -5.69 -31.73
N LYS A 120 34.59 -6.77 -32.39
CA LYS A 120 33.73 -6.69 -33.59
C LYS A 120 32.30 -7.15 -33.38
N ASN A 121 31.87 -7.34 -32.15
CA ASN A 121 30.47 -7.70 -31.79
C ASN A 121 29.78 -6.50 -31.14
N ALA A 122 28.91 -5.83 -31.87
CA ALA A 122 28.19 -4.64 -31.41
C ALA A 122 27.32 -4.95 -30.17
N ALA A 123 26.68 -6.12 -30.09
CA ALA A 123 25.85 -6.51 -28.95
C ALA A 123 26.68 -6.62 -27.66
N VAL A 124 27.88 -7.19 -27.71
CA VAL A 124 28.80 -7.25 -26.57
C VAL A 124 29.17 -5.86 -26.08
N LEU A 125 29.56 -4.96 -27.01
CA LEU A 125 29.92 -3.58 -26.67
C LEU A 125 28.73 -2.82 -26.05
N MET A 126 27.53 -2.98 -26.61
CA MET A 126 26.31 -2.37 -26.10
C MET A 126 25.97 -2.84 -24.69
N ARG A 127 26.06 -4.14 -24.41
CA ARG A 127 25.71 -4.66 -23.05
C ARG A 127 26.72 -4.25 -21.99
N ILE A 128 28.02 -4.12 -22.33
CA ILE A 128 29.02 -3.54 -21.42
C ILE A 128 28.73 -2.06 -21.16
N ALA A 129 28.43 -1.30 -22.21
CA ALA A 129 28.08 0.11 -22.07
C ALA A 129 26.81 0.32 -21.23
N GLU A 130 25.79 -0.52 -21.40
CA GLU A 130 24.59 -0.52 -20.57
C GLU A 130 24.91 -0.73 -19.08
N ALA A 131 25.84 -1.64 -18.76
CA ALA A 131 26.28 -1.86 -17.39
C ALA A 131 26.99 -0.63 -16.80
N TYR A 132 27.87 0.03 -17.56
CA TYR A 132 28.55 1.25 -17.14
C TYR A 132 27.60 2.46 -16.99
N THR A 133 26.47 2.48 -17.71
CA THR A 133 25.51 3.59 -17.67
C THR A 133 24.51 3.47 -16.53
N ASN A 134 24.01 2.26 -16.26
CA ASN A 134 22.83 2.07 -15.41
C ASN A 134 23.16 1.72 -13.95
N ALA A 135 24.39 1.34 -13.61
CA ALA A 135 24.78 1.07 -12.23
C ALA A 135 24.90 2.37 -11.40
N ASP A 136 24.90 2.25 -10.08
CA ASP A 136 25.11 3.39 -9.17
C ASP A 136 26.46 4.05 -9.43
N THR A 137 27.52 3.26 -9.57
CA THR A 137 28.83 3.72 -10.03
C THR A 137 28.87 3.72 -11.55
N LYS A 138 28.84 4.89 -12.14
CA LYS A 138 28.82 5.08 -13.60
C LYS A 138 30.21 5.24 -14.21
N ASN A 139 30.40 4.74 -15.44
CA ASN A 139 31.56 5.06 -16.27
C ASN A 139 31.08 5.52 -17.66
N LEU A 140 30.49 6.72 -17.69
CA LEU A 140 29.86 7.27 -18.89
C LEU A 140 30.84 7.52 -20.06
N PRO A 141 32.10 7.96 -19.85
CA PRO A 141 33.07 8.10 -20.92
C PRO A 141 33.36 6.78 -21.62
N GLU A 142 33.58 5.69 -20.89
CA GLU A 142 33.83 4.37 -21.47
C GLU A 142 32.58 3.83 -22.14
N ALA A 143 31.40 4.01 -21.55
CA ALA A 143 30.13 3.63 -22.18
C ALA A 143 29.96 4.31 -23.53
N MET A 144 30.22 5.62 -23.65
CA MET A 144 30.12 6.34 -24.90
C MET A 144 31.15 5.86 -25.92
N THR A 145 32.38 5.54 -25.48
CA THR A 145 33.43 4.98 -26.37
C THR A 145 32.98 3.65 -26.98
N LEU A 146 32.48 2.75 -26.19
CA LEU A 146 31.95 1.44 -26.62
C LEU A 146 30.76 1.59 -27.58
N LEU A 147 29.82 2.50 -27.28
CA LEU A 147 28.66 2.76 -28.11
C LEU A 147 29.04 3.44 -29.44
N THR A 148 30.05 4.32 -29.44
CA THR A 148 30.57 4.90 -30.67
C THR A 148 31.19 3.81 -31.55
N GLN A 149 31.88 2.83 -30.97
CA GLN A 149 32.39 1.68 -31.73
C GLN A 149 31.24 0.81 -32.23
N ALA A 150 30.24 0.51 -31.39
CA ALA A 150 29.06 -0.26 -31.79
C ALA A 150 28.29 0.42 -32.95
N SER A 151 28.18 1.77 -32.96
CA SER A 151 27.51 2.52 -34.04
C SER A 151 28.23 2.45 -35.38
N LYS A 152 29.54 2.26 -35.36
CA LYS A 152 30.32 2.02 -36.60
C LYS A 152 30.12 0.62 -37.14
N LEU A 153 29.95 -0.38 -36.25
CA LEU A 153 29.71 -1.76 -36.64
C LEU A 153 28.26 -1.95 -37.14
N GLU A 154 27.30 -1.34 -36.48
CA GLU A 154 25.87 -1.48 -36.76
C GLU A 154 25.17 -0.11 -36.81
N PRO A 155 25.37 0.72 -37.84
CA PRO A 155 24.87 2.09 -37.91
C PRO A 155 23.35 2.19 -38.03
N LYS A 156 22.66 1.09 -38.36
CA LYS A 156 21.19 1.00 -38.45
C LYS A 156 20.55 0.28 -37.28
N ASN A 157 21.30 -0.07 -36.25
CA ASN A 157 20.75 -0.70 -35.06
C ASN A 157 20.16 0.35 -34.12
N PRO A 158 18.82 0.39 -33.90
CA PRO A 158 18.17 1.39 -33.05
C PRO A 158 18.64 1.32 -31.60
N GLU A 159 19.02 0.13 -31.11
CA GLU A 159 19.46 -0.08 -29.72
C GLU A 159 20.71 0.75 -29.39
N VAL A 160 21.65 0.89 -30.34
CA VAL A 160 22.84 1.72 -30.14
C VAL A 160 22.46 3.16 -29.77
N TYR A 161 21.50 3.74 -30.51
CA TYR A 161 21.07 5.11 -30.27
C TYR A 161 20.20 5.26 -29.01
N ILE A 162 19.43 4.23 -28.61
CA ILE A 162 18.77 4.22 -27.33
C ILE A 162 19.80 4.31 -26.19
N LEU A 163 20.85 3.48 -26.23
CA LEU A 163 21.89 3.46 -25.21
C LEU A 163 22.76 4.73 -25.22
N MET A 164 23.05 5.31 -26.39
CA MET A 164 23.71 6.63 -26.45
C MET A 164 22.85 7.72 -25.82
N GLY A 165 21.53 7.70 -26.08
CA GLY A 165 20.58 8.59 -25.44
C GLY A 165 20.55 8.41 -23.91
N ASP A 166 20.63 7.17 -23.42
CA ASP A 166 20.70 6.88 -21.98
C ASP A 166 21.98 7.48 -21.35
N VAL A 167 23.14 7.38 -22.03
CA VAL A 167 24.39 8.03 -21.57
C VAL A 167 24.23 9.55 -21.50
N TYR A 168 23.68 10.19 -22.54
CA TYR A 168 23.43 11.63 -22.53
C TYR A 168 22.45 12.05 -21.46
N LEU A 169 21.42 11.26 -21.21
CA LEU A 169 20.46 11.53 -20.14
C LEU A 169 21.14 11.49 -18.76
N GLU A 170 22.05 10.54 -18.54
CA GLU A 170 22.82 10.45 -17.30
C GLU A 170 23.85 11.59 -17.16
N GLN A 171 24.31 12.16 -18.26
CA GLN A 171 25.12 13.40 -18.30
C GLN A 171 24.29 14.68 -18.10
N ASN A 172 22.96 14.57 -17.95
CA ASN A 172 22.01 15.68 -17.92
C ASN A 172 21.92 16.48 -19.23
N GLU A 173 22.31 15.88 -20.35
CA GLU A 173 22.23 16.46 -21.68
C GLU A 173 20.92 16.04 -22.39
N GLY A 174 19.77 16.50 -21.87
CA GLY A 174 18.44 16.05 -22.30
C GLY A 174 18.16 16.24 -23.80
N SER A 175 18.64 17.33 -24.43
CA SER A 175 18.46 17.58 -25.87
C SER A 175 19.16 16.53 -26.71
N LYS A 176 20.42 16.19 -26.38
CA LYS A 176 21.16 15.13 -27.10
C LYS A 176 20.55 13.75 -26.85
N ALA A 177 20.00 13.52 -25.65
CA ALA A 177 19.29 12.30 -25.36
C ALA A 177 18.06 12.15 -26.27
N ILE A 178 17.22 13.20 -26.42
CA ILE A 178 16.07 13.20 -27.33
C ILE A 178 16.47 12.96 -28.75
N GLU A 179 17.49 13.67 -29.29
CA GLU A 179 17.99 13.46 -30.65
C GLU A 179 18.35 11.99 -30.93
N ASN A 180 19.01 11.33 -29.98
CA ASN A 180 19.36 9.91 -30.12
C ASN A 180 18.14 9.01 -30.04
N TYR A 181 17.19 9.28 -29.18
CA TYR A 181 15.93 8.51 -29.10
C TYR A 181 15.06 8.71 -30.36
N GLU A 182 15.04 9.92 -30.93
CA GLU A 182 14.36 10.18 -32.20
C GLU A 182 15.01 9.40 -33.36
N LYS A 183 16.35 9.38 -33.38
CA LYS A 183 17.09 8.57 -34.37
C LYS A 183 16.79 7.09 -34.22
N ALA A 184 16.71 6.57 -32.98
CA ALA A 184 16.30 5.20 -32.72
C ALA A 184 14.87 4.92 -33.19
N GLY A 185 13.93 5.84 -32.93
CA GLY A 185 12.54 5.75 -33.39
C GLY A 185 12.39 5.81 -34.92
N ALA A 186 13.24 6.58 -35.62
CA ALA A 186 13.27 6.61 -37.07
C ALA A 186 13.78 5.29 -37.68
N LEU A 187 14.69 4.60 -36.98
CA LEU A 187 15.20 3.29 -37.40
C LEU A 187 14.23 2.13 -37.08
N ASP A 188 13.43 2.25 -36.04
CA ASP A 188 12.39 1.29 -35.69
C ASP A 188 11.12 2.00 -35.17
N ALA A 189 10.26 2.39 -36.11
CA ALA A 189 9.00 3.08 -35.79
C ALA A 189 7.96 2.18 -35.08
N LYS A 190 8.18 0.86 -35.03
CA LYS A 190 7.30 -0.10 -34.33
C LYS A 190 7.73 -0.35 -32.88
N SER A 191 8.88 0.17 -32.47
CA SER A 191 9.36 0.02 -31.09
C SER A 191 8.83 1.14 -30.20
N PRO A 192 8.05 0.83 -29.15
CA PRO A 192 7.59 1.84 -28.20
C PRO A 192 8.72 2.34 -27.29
N ARG A 193 9.87 1.66 -27.25
CA ARG A 193 10.94 1.90 -26.29
C ARG A 193 11.60 3.27 -26.47
N ALA A 194 11.88 3.69 -27.70
CA ALA A 194 12.44 5.00 -27.99
C ALA A 194 11.51 6.13 -27.52
N ILE A 195 10.20 5.96 -27.72
CA ILE A 195 9.17 6.90 -27.27
C ILE A 195 9.11 6.93 -25.73
N LEU A 196 9.16 5.76 -25.07
CA LEU A 196 9.23 5.69 -23.60
C LEU A 196 10.43 6.49 -23.08
N LYS A 197 11.60 6.34 -23.70
CA LYS A 197 12.82 7.03 -23.30
C LYS A 197 12.72 8.55 -23.44
N GLN A 198 12.08 9.06 -24.49
CA GLN A 198 11.74 10.49 -24.60
C GLN A 198 10.84 10.94 -23.43
N GLY A 199 9.83 10.15 -23.07
CA GLY A 199 8.97 10.42 -21.92
C GLY A 199 9.75 10.47 -20.60
N GLN A 200 10.79 9.64 -20.44
CA GLN A 200 11.67 9.66 -19.27
C GLN A 200 12.48 10.96 -19.18
N VAL A 201 12.92 11.54 -20.32
CA VAL A 201 13.54 12.87 -20.31
C VAL A 201 12.59 13.93 -19.78
N TRP A 202 11.35 13.96 -20.25
CA TRP A 202 10.33 14.90 -19.77
C TRP A 202 9.99 14.70 -18.29
N ASN A 203 9.94 13.44 -17.84
CA ASN A 203 9.71 13.11 -16.43
C ASN A 203 10.86 13.62 -15.54
N ARG A 204 12.11 13.45 -15.98
CA ARG A 204 13.31 13.97 -15.28
C ARG A 204 13.33 15.49 -15.24
N ALA A 205 12.87 16.14 -16.31
CA ALA A 205 12.66 17.59 -16.39
C ALA A 205 11.43 18.08 -15.60
N LYS A 206 10.71 17.18 -14.89
CA LYS A 206 9.48 17.46 -14.14
C LYS A 206 8.31 17.99 -14.99
N ASN A 207 8.38 17.84 -16.31
CA ASN A 207 7.26 18.13 -17.21
C ASN A 207 6.34 16.89 -17.29
N TYR A 208 5.58 16.67 -16.22
CA TYR A 208 4.80 15.45 -16.05
C TYR A 208 3.68 15.27 -17.07
N ASN A 209 3.07 16.38 -17.53
CA ASN A 209 2.02 16.32 -18.54
C ASN A 209 2.59 15.81 -19.88
N LEU A 210 3.69 16.38 -20.32
CA LEU A 210 4.33 15.98 -21.56
C LEU A 210 4.89 14.56 -21.47
N ALA A 211 5.42 14.16 -20.30
CA ALA A 211 5.85 12.79 -20.03
C ALA A 211 4.68 11.78 -20.19
N ILE A 212 3.53 12.06 -19.55
CA ILE A 212 2.33 11.21 -19.65
C ILE A 212 1.86 11.10 -21.11
N ASP A 213 1.79 12.22 -21.83
CA ASP A 213 1.34 12.22 -23.22
C ASP A 213 2.31 11.46 -24.14
N THR A 214 3.62 11.54 -23.84
CA THR A 214 4.64 10.76 -24.57
C THR A 214 4.51 9.27 -24.25
N TYR A 215 4.29 8.89 -22.99
CA TYR A 215 4.05 7.48 -22.61
C TYR A 215 2.75 6.93 -23.21
N LYS A 216 1.71 7.77 -23.36
CA LYS A 216 0.49 7.37 -24.08
C LYS A 216 0.77 7.05 -25.55
N LYS A 217 1.66 7.81 -26.22
CA LYS A 217 2.10 7.49 -27.59
C LYS A 217 2.80 6.13 -27.66
N ALA A 218 3.65 5.79 -26.68
CA ALA A 218 4.27 4.46 -26.62
C ALA A 218 3.22 3.33 -26.52
N LYS A 219 2.15 3.54 -25.73
CA LYS A 219 1.01 2.59 -25.61
C LYS A 219 0.21 2.45 -26.91
N LEU A 220 0.17 3.48 -27.77
CA LEU A 220 -0.48 3.40 -29.07
C LEU A 220 0.33 2.56 -30.06
N VAL A 221 1.65 2.58 -29.96
CA VAL A 221 2.54 1.74 -30.79
C VAL A 221 2.45 0.26 -30.37
N ASP A 222 2.49 -0.02 -29.08
CA ASP A 222 2.31 -1.38 -28.55
C ASP A 222 1.51 -1.33 -27.24
N SER A 223 0.24 -1.75 -27.29
CA SER A 223 -0.65 -1.78 -26.12
C SER A 223 -0.27 -2.84 -25.07
N THR A 224 0.68 -3.73 -25.39
CA THR A 224 1.23 -4.74 -24.47
C THR A 224 2.56 -4.31 -23.85
N PHE A 225 3.04 -3.10 -24.16
CA PHE A 225 4.26 -2.54 -23.60
C PHE A 225 4.03 -2.06 -22.17
N ALA A 226 4.25 -2.96 -21.22
CA ALA A 226 3.95 -2.73 -19.80
C ALA A 226 4.71 -1.53 -19.19
N PRO A 227 5.98 -1.24 -19.53
CA PRO A 227 6.72 -0.10 -18.97
C PRO A 227 5.98 1.23 -19.06
N ALA A 228 5.25 1.48 -20.16
CA ALA A 228 4.51 2.74 -20.30
C ALA A 228 3.38 2.91 -19.27
N TYR A 229 2.71 1.83 -18.90
CA TYR A 229 1.67 1.86 -17.85
C TYR A 229 2.29 2.07 -16.46
N ARG A 230 3.45 1.44 -16.19
CA ARG A 230 4.19 1.62 -14.94
C ARG A 230 4.63 3.08 -14.77
N GLU A 231 5.26 3.67 -15.78
CA GLU A 231 5.71 5.07 -15.72
C GLU A 231 4.57 6.06 -15.52
N ILE A 232 3.42 5.86 -16.20
CA ILE A 232 2.23 6.69 -16.00
C ILE A 232 1.69 6.53 -14.57
N ALA A 233 1.61 5.29 -14.05
CA ALA A 233 1.15 5.03 -12.70
C ALA A 233 2.01 5.74 -11.64
N GLU A 234 3.35 5.75 -11.83
CA GLU A 234 4.29 6.42 -10.94
C GLU A 234 4.12 7.94 -10.92
N ILE A 235 3.88 8.56 -12.08
CA ILE A 235 3.61 10.00 -12.11
C ILE A 235 2.30 10.32 -11.38
N TYR A 236 1.23 9.56 -11.64
CA TYR A 236 -0.05 9.77 -10.95
C TYR A 236 0.05 9.50 -9.44
N LEU A 237 0.85 8.52 -9.02
CA LEU A 237 1.09 8.23 -7.61
C LEU A 237 1.76 9.42 -6.91
N ARG A 238 2.82 9.98 -7.52
CA ARG A 238 3.50 11.19 -7.00
C ARG A 238 2.61 12.43 -7.00
N ALA A 239 1.69 12.53 -7.95
CA ALA A 239 0.69 13.62 -8.01
C ALA A 239 -0.52 13.39 -7.08
N ALA A 240 -0.51 12.37 -6.22
CA ALA A 240 -1.61 11.94 -5.36
C ALA A 240 -2.94 11.66 -6.12
N GLN A 241 -2.84 11.38 -7.43
CA GLN A 241 -3.98 10.97 -8.27
C GLN A 241 -4.15 9.45 -8.20
N TYR A 242 -4.45 8.94 -7.02
CA TYR A 242 -4.39 7.51 -6.70
C TYR A 242 -5.34 6.64 -7.53
N GLY A 243 -6.50 7.16 -7.94
CA GLY A 243 -7.42 6.45 -8.83
C GLY A 243 -6.82 6.19 -10.21
N ASN A 244 -6.17 7.21 -10.82
CA ASN A 244 -5.48 7.10 -12.09
C ASN A 244 -4.23 6.20 -11.98
N ALA A 245 -3.51 6.31 -10.86
CA ALA A 245 -2.39 5.43 -10.55
C ALA A 245 -2.83 3.96 -10.50
N ALA A 246 -3.90 3.66 -9.77
CA ALA A 246 -4.44 2.31 -9.62
C ALA A 246 -4.90 1.71 -10.97
N ALA A 247 -5.55 2.51 -11.83
CA ALA A 247 -6.01 2.05 -13.15
C ALA A 247 -4.82 1.65 -14.06
N ASN A 248 -3.75 2.45 -14.08
CA ASN A 248 -2.56 2.13 -14.87
C ASN A 248 -1.74 0.99 -14.24
N ALA A 249 -1.61 0.95 -12.90
CA ALA A 249 -0.95 -0.15 -12.20
C ALA A 249 -1.70 -1.49 -12.40
N LYS A 250 -3.03 -1.48 -12.46
CA LYS A 250 -3.82 -2.68 -12.80
C LYS A 250 -3.47 -3.19 -14.18
N ARG A 251 -3.40 -2.28 -15.18
CA ARG A 251 -3.04 -2.67 -16.53
C ARG A 251 -1.59 -3.17 -16.63
N TYR A 252 -0.67 -2.55 -15.89
CA TYR A 252 0.70 -3.06 -15.75
C TYR A 252 0.69 -4.49 -15.17
N LEU A 253 -0.07 -4.72 -14.10
CA LEU A 253 -0.20 -6.04 -13.47
C LEU A 253 -0.80 -7.09 -14.41
N ASP A 254 -1.78 -6.72 -15.24
CA ASP A 254 -2.38 -7.63 -16.23
C ASP A 254 -1.38 -8.10 -17.29
N LEU A 255 -0.34 -7.30 -17.56
CA LEU A 255 0.72 -7.59 -18.52
C LEU A 255 1.92 -8.26 -17.86
N ASN A 256 2.27 -7.81 -16.66
CA ASN A 256 3.38 -8.31 -15.84
C ASN A 256 2.85 -8.83 -14.50
N ASN A 257 2.52 -10.10 -14.46
CA ASN A 257 1.83 -10.73 -13.32
C ASN A 257 2.79 -11.31 -12.28
N ASP A 258 3.94 -10.67 -12.02
CA ASP A 258 4.88 -11.12 -11.00
C ASP A 258 4.50 -10.70 -9.58
N CYS A 259 5.19 -11.28 -8.59
CA CYS A 259 4.93 -11.05 -7.17
C CYS A 259 5.21 -9.60 -6.75
N SER A 260 6.24 -8.98 -7.31
CA SER A 260 6.63 -7.61 -7.03
C SER A 260 5.58 -6.62 -7.55
N ALA A 261 5.10 -6.83 -8.79
CA ALA A 261 4.02 -6.04 -9.38
C ALA A 261 2.71 -6.13 -8.56
N ARG A 262 2.36 -7.33 -8.06
CA ARG A 262 1.20 -7.52 -7.17
C ARG A 262 1.36 -6.78 -5.86
N SER A 263 2.53 -6.86 -5.23
CA SER A 263 2.84 -6.14 -3.99
C SER A 263 2.71 -4.62 -4.17
N ARG A 264 3.30 -4.10 -5.25
CA ARG A 264 3.22 -2.66 -5.57
C ARG A 264 1.78 -2.22 -5.83
N TYR A 265 1.00 -3.02 -6.54
CA TYR A 265 -0.41 -2.74 -6.80
C TYR A 265 -1.23 -2.70 -5.50
N ALA A 266 -0.98 -3.60 -4.55
CA ALA A 266 -1.62 -3.55 -3.23
C ALA A 266 -1.35 -2.23 -2.50
N GLY A 267 -0.11 -1.73 -2.54
CA GLY A 267 0.25 -0.43 -1.97
C GLY A 267 -0.48 0.74 -2.65
N ILE A 268 -0.60 0.73 -3.97
CA ILE A 268 -1.32 1.77 -4.73
C ILE A 268 -2.82 1.74 -4.40
N LEU A 269 -3.41 0.56 -4.28
CA LEU A 269 -4.82 0.40 -3.88
C LEU A 269 -5.08 0.93 -2.46
N TYR A 270 -4.16 0.70 -1.51
CA TYR A 270 -4.24 1.30 -0.19
C TYR A 270 -4.26 2.84 -0.28
N GLN A 271 -3.34 3.45 -1.03
CA GLN A 271 -3.31 4.90 -1.23
C GLN A 271 -4.59 5.42 -1.91
N ALA A 272 -5.17 4.63 -2.81
CA ALA A 272 -6.45 4.92 -3.45
C ALA A 272 -7.67 4.70 -2.53
N LYS A 273 -7.46 4.35 -1.26
CA LYS A 273 -8.50 3.98 -0.27
C LYS A 273 -9.39 2.80 -0.69
N LYS A 274 -8.89 1.97 -1.61
CA LYS A 274 -9.53 0.73 -2.06
C LYS A 274 -9.04 -0.43 -1.18
N TYR A 275 -9.40 -0.38 0.09
CA TYR A 275 -8.80 -1.23 1.13
C TYR A 275 -9.11 -2.72 0.95
N LYS A 276 -10.32 -3.08 0.53
CA LYS A 276 -10.69 -4.49 0.28
C LYS A 276 -9.86 -5.07 -0.85
N GLU A 277 -9.79 -4.37 -1.99
CA GLU A 277 -8.99 -4.78 -3.13
C GLU A 277 -7.48 -4.81 -2.79
N SER A 278 -7.02 -3.91 -1.92
CA SER A 278 -5.64 -3.92 -1.42
C SER A 278 -5.32 -5.20 -0.63
N VAL A 279 -6.22 -5.65 0.25
CA VAL A 279 -6.07 -6.91 0.99
C VAL A 279 -6.03 -8.11 0.03
N GLU A 280 -6.90 -8.15 -0.97
CA GLU A 280 -6.94 -9.22 -1.98
C GLU A 280 -5.63 -9.26 -2.79
N ALA A 281 -5.18 -8.11 -3.31
CA ALA A 281 -3.92 -8.01 -4.06
C ALA A 281 -2.71 -8.41 -3.18
N ALA A 282 -2.70 -8.01 -1.91
CA ALA A 282 -1.67 -8.38 -0.96
C ALA A 282 -1.67 -9.89 -0.66
N ASN A 283 -2.84 -10.53 -0.55
CA ASN A 283 -2.94 -11.98 -0.39
C ASN A 283 -2.34 -12.71 -1.59
N MET A 284 -2.65 -12.25 -2.80
CA MET A 284 -2.08 -12.82 -4.03
C MET A 284 -0.56 -12.62 -4.11
N ALA A 285 -0.05 -11.47 -3.68
CA ALA A 285 1.38 -11.21 -3.62
C ALA A 285 2.08 -12.10 -2.59
N LEU A 286 1.51 -12.28 -1.39
CA LEU A 286 2.07 -13.13 -0.34
C LEU A 286 1.96 -14.62 -0.66
N ALA A 287 1.05 -15.05 -1.51
CA ALA A 287 0.98 -16.44 -1.98
C ALA A 287 2.18 -16.81 -2.84
N CYS A 288 2.82 -15.85 -3.51
CA CYS A 288 3.99 -16.11 -4.33
C CYS A 288 5.31 -15.63 -3.70
N ASP A 289 5.31 -14.60 -2.86
CA ASP A 289 6.48 -14.14 -2.10
C ASP A 289 6.11 -13.77 -0.67
N THR A 290 6.37 -14.70 0.25
CA THR A 290 6.15 -14.49 1.69
C THR A 290 7.21 -13.62 2.37
N ASN A 291 8.27 -13.22 1.67
CA ASN A 291 9.38 -12.43 2.23
C ASN A 291 9.28 -10.93 1.92
N ASN A 292 8.31 -10.53 1.11
CA ASN A 292 8.10 -9.13 0.79
C ASN A 292 7.46 -8.39 1.97
N VAL A 293 8.29 -7.68 2.73
CA VAL A 293 7.88 -6.97 3.95
C VAL A 293 6.86 -5.86 3.66
N TYR A 294 7.00 -5.15 2.53
CA TYR A 294 6.07 -4.07 2.17
C TYR A 294 4.64 -4.57 1.93
N THR A 295 4.48 -5.80 1.47
CA THR A 295 3.14 -6.40 1.29
C THR A 295 2.42 -6.56 2.62
N TYR A 296 3.11 -6.99 3.68
CA TYR A 296 2.52 -7.07 5.03
C TYR A 296 2.14 -5.70 5.57
N ARG A 297 2.93 -4.65 5.31
CA ARG A 297 2.62 -3.27 5.71
C ARG A 297 1.25 -2.85 5.17
N TYR A 298 1.10 -2.84 3.86
CA TYR A 298 -0.14 -2.37 3.23
C TYR A 298 -1.34 -3.27 3.49
N LYS A 299 -1.12 -4.59 3.63
CA LYS A 299 -2.17 -5.52 4.06
C LYS A 299 -2.66 -5.20 5.47
N GLY A 300 -1.75 -5.04 6.43
CA GLY A 300 -2.11 -4.72 7.82
C GLY A 300 -2.86 -3.38 7.96
N TYR A 301 -2.41 -2.35 7.23
CA TYR A 301 -3.10 -1.06 7.18
C TYR A 301 -4.52 -1.20 6.60
N SER A 302 -4.65 -1.90 5.47
CA SER A 302 -5.93 -2.11 4.80
C SER A 302 -6.91 -2.94 5.64
N GLN A 303 -6.41 -3.93 6.39
CA GLN A 303 -7.21 -4.71 7.32
C GLN A 303 -7.73 -3.85 8.48
N PHE A 304 -6.96 -2.90 8.99
CA PHE A 304 -7.47 -1.93 9.97
C PHE A 304 -8.63 -1.12 9.39
N GLU A 305 -8.47 -0.57 8.19
CA GLU A 305 -9.49 0.26 7.53
C GLU A 305 -10.77 -0.53 7.15
N THR A 306 -10.65 -1.84 6.97
CA THR A 306 -11.79 -2.75 6.72
C THR A 306 -12.35 -3.38 8.00
N ALA A 307 -11.91 -2.92 9.17
CA ALA A 307 -12.31 -3.41 10.50
C ALA A 307 -11.94 -4.89 10.79
N ASP A 308 -11.04 -5.49 10.03
CA ASP A 308 -10.42 -6.79 10.36
C ASP A 308 -9.27 -6.57 11.36
N TYR A 309 -9.62 -6.26 12.60
CA TYR A 309 -8.63 -5.87 13.62
C TYR A 309 -7.76 -7.03 14.10
N ILE A 310 -8.29 -8.26 14.11
CA ILE A 310 -7.55 -9.45 14.54
C ILE A 310 -6.53 -9.82 13.46
N GLY A 311 -6.97 -10.02 12.23
CA GLY A 311 -6.09 -10.33 11.10
C GLY A 311 -5.07 -9.21 10.82
N GLY A 312 -5.50 -7.94 11.00
CA GLY A 312 -4.63 -6.77 10.88
C GLY A 312 -3.48 -6.78 11.88
N LEU A 313 -3.77 -7.12 13.16
CA LEU A 313 -2.74 -7.21 14.20
C LEU A 313 -1.74 -8.35 13.93
N GLU A 314 -2.22 -9.49 13.50
CA GLU A 314 -1.35 -10.60 13.11
C GLU A 314 -0.44 -10.22 11.93
N THR A 315 -1.02 -9.56 10.92
CA THR A 315 -0.30 -9.14 9.72
C THR A 315 0.75 -8.09 10.03
N ILE A 316 0.41 -7.05 10.81
CA ILE A 316 1.35 -5.98 11.14
C ILE A 316 2.49 -6.49 12.04
N ASN A 317 2.23 -7.46 12.92
CA ASN A 317 3.29 -8.09 13.71
C ASN A 317 4.27 -8.87 12.83
N LYS A 318 3.79 -9.59 11.79
CA LYS A 318 4.67 -10.22 10.79
C LYS A 318 5.52 -9.19 10.06
N PHE A 319 4.94 -8.02 9.72
CA PHE A 319 5.67 -6.91 9.14
C PHE A 319 6.82 -6.44 10.06
N PHE A 320 6.55 -6.20 11.35
CA PHE A 320 7.57 -5.76 12.30
C PHE A 320 8.68 -6.79 12.49
N ASN A 321 8.32 -8.07 12.64
CA ASN A 321 9.29 -9.15 12.81
C ASN A 321 10.20 -9.27 11.60
N LYS A 322 9.64 -9.39 10.39
CA LYS A 322 10.43 -9.49 9.15
C LYS A 322 11.21 -8.21 8.81
N GLY A 323 10.69 -7.05 9.17
CA GLY A 323 11.36 -5.76 8.98
C GLY A 323 12.59 -5.61 9.87
N SER A 324 12.51 -6.07 11.12
CA SER A 324 13.65 -6.03 12.07
C SER A 324 14.81 -6.94 11.70
N GLU A 325 14.56 -7.98 10.90
CA GLU A 325 15.60 -8.88 10.39
C GLU A 325 16.44 -8.28 9.25
N LYS A 326 15.96 -7.19 8.63
CA LYS A 326 16.62 -6.54 7.50
C LYS A 326 17.38 -5.29 7.94
N LYS A 327 18.69 -5.28 7.77
CA LYS A 327 19.63 -4.24 8.26
C LYS A 327 19.24 -2.81 7.88
N ASP A 328 18.73 -2.59 6.67
CA ASP A 328 18.44 -1.25 6.12
C ASP A 328 16.94 -0.95 6.03
N PHE A 329 16.08 -1.78 6.64
CA PHE A 329 14.65 -1.60 6.57
C PHE A 329 14.18 -0.55 7.58
N LYS A 330 13.50 0.48 7.09
CA LYS A 330 12.97 1.56 7.94
C LYS A 330 11.51 1.30 8.33
N ILE A 331 11.30 1.14 9.63
CA ILE A 331 9.98 1.23 10.26
C ILE A 331 9.68 2.72 10.45
N ILE A 332 8.59 3.20 9.85
CA ILE A 332 8.19 4.61 9.88
C ILE A 332 7.14 4.87 10.95
N PRO A 333 6.92 6.13 11.39
CA PRO A 333 5.93 6.46 12.41
C PRO A 333 4.53 5.90 12.14
N LEU A 334 4.09 5.88 10.88
CA LEU A 334 2.80 5.34 10.47
C LEU A 334 2.65 3.83 10.76
N ASP A 335 3.75 3.07 10.71
CA ASP A 335 3.74 1.63 11.05
C ASP A 335 3.39 1.43 12.54
N TYR A 336 4.03 2.22 13.42
CA TYR A 336 3.74 2.20 14.86
C TYR A 336 2.30 2.66 15.13
N GLU A 337 1.84 3.69 14.44
CA GLU A 337 0.47 4.20 14.58
C GLU A 337 -0.58 3.12 14.23
N TYR A 338 -0.46 2.45 13.09
CA TYR A 338 -1.39 1.39 12.72
C TYR A 338 -1.31 0.20 13.69
N ARG A 339 -0.10 -0.18 14.15
CA ARG A 339 0.02 -1.24 15.15
C ARG A 339 -0.60 -0.84 16.47
N ALA A 340 -0.39 0.39 16.94
CA ALA A 340 -1.00 0.91 18.15
C ALA A 340 -2.53 0.87 18.08
N ARG A 341 -3.11 1.37 16.99
CA ARG A 341 -4.56 1.34 16.75
C ARG A 341 -5.11 -0.09 16.73
N LEU A 342 -4.42 -1.01 16.04
CA LEU A 342 -4.77 -2.43 16.01
C LEU A 342 -4.68 -3.06 17.40
N LEU A 343 -3.64 -2.77 18.16
CA LEU A 343 -3.50 -3.23 19.55
C LEU A 343 -4.66 -2.72 20.43
N ALA A 344 -4.99 -1.44 20.35
CA ALA A 344 -6.09 -0.83 21.11
C ALA A 344 -7.48 -1.44 20.74
N LYS A 345 -7.70 -1.75 19.46
CA LYS A 345 -8.91 -2.45 18.98
C LYS A 345 -8.99 -3.89 19.46
N ASN A 346 -7.85 -4.52 19.73
CA ASN A 346 -7.74 -5.87 20.32
C ASN A 346 -7.59 -5.85 21.85
N ASN A 347 -7.95 -4.74 22.53
CA ASN A 347 -7.88 -4.55 23.99
C ASN A 347 -6.48 -4.74 24.59
N LYS A 348 -5.42 -4.50 23.80
CA LYS A 348 -4.02 -4.55 24.24
C LYS A 348 -3.50 -3.13 24.49
N ASP A 349 -4.25 -2.35 25.27
CA ASP A 349 -4.05 -0.91 25.43
C ASP A 349 -2.67 -0.55 25.98
N SER A 350 -2.10 -1.34 26.90
CA SER A 350 -0.74 -1.11 27.42
C SER A 350 0.33 -1.19 26.32
N LEU A 351 0.20 -2.13 25.37
CA LEU A 351 1.12 -2.25 24.25
C LEU A 351 0.88 -1.14 23.21
N ALA A 352 -0.39 -0.76 23.02
CA ALA A 352 -0.73 0.36 22.14
C ALA A 352 -0.05 1.66 22.58
N LEU A 353 -0.03 1.94 23.90
CA LEU A 353 0.62 3.13 24.45
C LEU A 353 2.13 3.15 24.18
N ILE A 354 2.80 1.99 24.14
CA ILE A 354 4.23 1.91 23.81
C ILE A 354 4.46 2.39 22.37
N ASP A 355 3.65 1.89 21.43
CA ASP A 355 3.76 2.27 20.02
C ASP A 355 3.36 3.73 19.79
N TYR A 356 2.29 4.23 20.41
CA TYR A 356 1.94 5.67 20.35
C TYR A 356 3.05 6.55 20.88
N LYS A 357 3.70 6.17 21.99
CA LYS A 357 4.87 6.89 22.50
C LYS A 357 5.98 6.93 21.46
N LYS A 358 6.22 5.81 20.75
CA LYS A 358 7.22 5.75 19.69
C LYS A 358 6.88 6.67 18.52
N VAL A 359 5.60 6.81 18.15
CA VAL A 359 5.18 7.80 17.16
C VAL A 359 5.51 9.22 17.62
N LEU A 360 5.18 9.58 18.87
CA LEU A 360 5.44 10.92 19.41
C LEU A 360 6.93 11.21 19.60
N GLU A 361 7.76 10.21 19.86
CA GLU A 361 9.22 10.36 19.88
C GLU A 361 9.79 10.70 18.49
N LEU A 362 9.22 10.10 17.44
CA LEU A 362 9.66 10.31 16.05
C LEU A 362 9.00 11.54 15.40
N GLN A 363 7.81 11.91 15.85
CA GLN A 363 6.99 13.02 15.34
C GLN A 363 6.28 13.73 16.52
N PRO A 364 6.96 14.62 17.26
CA PRO A 364 6.39 15.30 18.43
C PRO A 364 5.16 16.17 18.11
N GLU A 365 4.99 16.61 16.86
CA GLU A 365 3.88 17.42 16.40
C GLU A 365 2.56 16.64 16.24
N ARG A 366 2.57 15.30 16.42
CA ARG A 366 1.39 14.44 16.27
C ARG A 366 0.42 14.48 17.48
N GLY A 367 0.16 15.67 17.98
CA GLY A 367 -0.83 15.90 19.05
C GLY A 367 -2.26 15.45 18.69
N ASP A 368 -2.54 15.18 17.41
CA ASP A 368 -3.79 14.57 16.94
C ASP A 368 -4.03 13.17 17.53
N LEU A 369 -2.97 12.43 17.89
CA LEU A 369 -3.05 11.10 18.50
C LEU A 369 -3.47 11.14 19.99
N SER A 370 -3.45 12.30 20.62
CA SER A 370 -3.81 12.43 22.06
C SER A 370 -5.17 11.83 22.38
N GLY A 371 -6.15 11.90 21.45
CA GLY A 371 -7.47 11.27 21.63
C GLY A 371 -7.42 9.74 21.66
N ASP A 372 -6.63 9.12 20.79
CA ASP A 372 -6.45 7.65 20.74
C ASP A 372 -5.72 7.15 22.01
N ILE A 373 -4.69 7.89 22.43
CA ILE A 373 -3.93 7.62 23.66
C ILE A 373 -4.84 7.73 24.89
N ALA A 374 -5.64 8.81 24.97
CA ALA A 374 -6.58 9.04 26.07
C ALA A 374 -7.63 7.93 26.16
N ASN A 375 -8.16 7.46 25.02
CA ASN A 375 -9.10 6.35 24.98
C ASN A 375 -8.49 5.04 25.52
N SER A 376 -7.21 4.77 25.23
CA SER A 376 -6.50 3.64 25.81
C SER A 376 -6.34 3.79 27.33
N TYR A 377 -6.03 4.99 27.83
CA TYR A 377 -5.99 5.25 29.28
C TYR A 377 -7.36 5.08 29.93
N ILE A 378 -8.48 5.51 29.32
CA ILE A 378 -9.84 5.28 29.85
C ILE A 378 -10.11 3.78 30.01
N LYS A 379 -9.80 2.96 29.01
CA LYS A 379 -9.98 1.50 29.09
C LYS A 379 -9.16 0.87 30.21
N MET A 380 -7.98 1.42 30.49
CA MET A 380 -7.12 1.02 31.61
C MET A 380 -7.54 1.64 32.95
N LYS A 381 -8.64 2.41 32.99
CA LYS A 381 -9.14 3.16 34.17
C LYS A 381 -8.14 4.20 34.70
N LYS A 382 -7.22 4.65 33.88
CA LYS A 382 -6.25 5.71 34.16
C LYS A 382 -6.84 7.06 33.75
N TYR A 383 -7.82 7.51 34.52
CA TYR A 383 -8.65 8.66 34.12
C TYR A 383 -7.89 9.98 34.17
N ALA A 384 -6.95 10.16 35.11
CA ALA A 384 -6.16 11.37 35.22
C ALA A 384 -5.27 11.57 33.98
N GLU A 385 -4.59 10.51 33.55
CA GLU A 385 -3.75 10.53 32.33
C GLU A 385 -4.61 10.75 31.08
N ALA A 386 -5.80 10.15 31.03
CA ALA A 386 -6.72 10.37 29.91
C ALA A 386 -7.17 11.84 29.81
N ILE A 387 -7.52 12.45 30.94
CA ILE A 387 -7.92 13.86 31.02
C ILE A 387 -6.80 14.76 30.49
N GLU A 388 -5.56 14.50 30.90
CA GLU A 388 -4.41 15.29 30.46
C GLU A 388 -4.21 15.21 28.95
N MET A 389 -4.30 14.01 28.36
CA MET A 389 -4.19 13.83 26.91
C MET A 389 -5.30 14.55 26.14
N PHE A 390 -6.55 14.50 26.61
CA PHE A 390 -7.64 15.25 25.98
C PHE A 390 -7.46 16.77 26.10
N LYS A 391 -6.99 17.25 27.27
CA LYS A 391 -6.69 18.68 27.44
C LYS A 391 -5.62 19.15 26.46
N GLN A 392 -4.57 18.38 26.23
CA GLN A 392 -3.56 18.70 25.22
C GLN A 392 -4.20 18.85 23.84
N LYS A 393 -5.07 17.91 23.43
CA LYS A 393 -5.77 17.96 22.15
C LYS A 393 -6.72 19.16 22.02
N ILE A 394 -7.40 19.53 23.12
CA ILE A 394 -8.27 20.70 23.20
C ILE A 394 -7.43 21.99 23.04
N ASN A 395 -6.31 22.08 23.76
CA ASN A 395 -5.45 23.26 23.76
C ASN A 395 -4.84 23.57 22.38
N ILE A 396 -4.55 22.55 21.58
CA ILE A 396 -4.08 22.73 20.20
C ILE A 396 -5.21 22.98 19.18
N GLY A 397 -6.46 23.10 19.64
CA GLY A 397 -7.62 23.40 18.79
C GLY A 397 -8.05 22.27 17.84
N LYS A 398 -7.61 21.04 18.08
CA LYS A 398 -7.92 19.87 17.23
C LYS A 398 -8.99 18.93 17.82
N ALA A 399 -9.62 19.33 18.93
CA ALA A 399 -10.67 18.53 19.56
C ALA A 399 -11.99 18.60 18.79
N ASN A 400 -12.67 17.46 18.75
CA ASN A 400 -14.00 17.31 18.16
C ASN A 400 -15.02 16.80 19.22
N ALA A 401 -16.27 16.58 18.81
CA ALA A 401 -17.32 16.11 19.73
C ALA A 401 -16.96 14.76 20.41
N ASN A 402 -16.27 13.86 19.73
CA ASN A 402 -15.85 12.58 20.32
C ASN A 402 -14.78 12.78 21.41
N ASP A 403 -13.91 13.76 21.26
CA ASP A 403 -12.90 14.09 22.26
C ASP A 403 -13.55 14.70 23.52
N TYR A 404 -14.52 15.61 23.35
CA TYR A 404 -15.32 16.13 24.45
C TYR A 404 -16.15 15.03 25.14
N PHE A 405 -16.63 14.05 24.38
CA PHE A 405 -17.27 12.88 24.95
C PHE A 405 -16.29 12.02 25.77
N GLY A 406 -15.10 11.80 25.24
CA GLY A 406 -14.02 11.06 25.90
C GLY A 406 -13.61 11.69 27.23
N ILE A 407 -13.28 12.99 27.21
CA ILE A 407 -12.88 13.71 28.44
C ILE A 407 -14.04 13.79 29.45
N GLY A 408 -15.27 14.02 28.99
CA GLY A 408 -16.46 14.01 29.85
C GLY A 408 -16.64 12.68 30.57
N ARG A 409 -16.46 11.55 29.87
CA ARG A 409 -16.47 10.21 30.47
C ARG A 409 -15.33 9.99 31.46
N ALA A 410 -14.12 10.47 31.13
CA ALA A 410 -12.98 10.37 32.04
C ALA A 410 -13.25 11.14 33.35
N TYR A 411 -13.78 12.35 33.29
CA TYR A 411 -14.23 13.11 34.45
C TYR A 411 -15.35 12.40 35.19
N TYR A 412 -16.36 11.86 34.48
CA TYR A 412 -17.48 11.15 35.15
C TYR A 412 -16.98 9.95 35.95
N TYR A 413 -16.11 9.10 35.35
CA TYR A 413 -15.57 7.93 36.05
C TYR A 413 -14.55 8.27 37.14
N SER A 414 -13.90 9.42 37.08
CA SER A 414 -13.10 9.96 38.18
C SER A 414 -13.93 10.69 39.26
N LYS A 415 -15.25 10.73 39.11
CA LYS A 415 -16.22 11.39 39.98
C LYS A 415 -16.16 12.92 40.01
N ASP A 416 -15.54 13.52 39.02
CA ASP A 416 -15.57 14.98 38.78
C ASP A 416 -16.78 15.32 37.91
N TYR A 417 -17.97 15.31 38.50
CA TYR A 417 -19.21 15.44 37.74
C TYR A 417 -19.46 16.85 37.22
N ILE A 418 -18.84 17.87 37.81
CA ILE A 418 -18.93 19.27 37.34
C ILE A 418 -18.22 19.40 36.02
N ASN A 419 -16.97 18.96 35.94
CA ASN A 419 -16.20 19.00 34.70
C ASN A 419 -16.73 17.99 33.66
N ALA A 420 -17.33 16.89 34.08
CA ALA A 420 -18.05 15.98 33.21
C ALA A 420 -19.21 16.68 32.50
N ASP A 421 -20.12 17.36 33.24
CA ASP A 421 -21.25 18.09 32.65
C ASP A 421 -20.75 19.22 31.71
N SER A 422 -19.73 19.96 32.17
CA SER A 422 -19.10 21.02 31.35
C SER A 422 -18.56 20.50 30.00
N SER A 423 -18.00 19.29 29.99
CA SER A 423 -17.53 18.65 28.77
C SER A 423 -18.69 18.21 27.87
N PHE A 424 -19.76 17.64 28.44
CA PHE A 424 -20.93 17.22 27.68
C PHE A 424 -21.74 18.42 27.13
N ILE A 425 -21.68 19.59 27.77
CA ILE A 425 -22.22 20.85 27.21
C ILE A 425 -21.59 21.15 25.85
N GLN A 426 -20.30 20.90 25.66
CA GLN A 426 -19.65 21.16 24.36
C GLN A 426 -20.21 20.26 23.25
N ILE A 427 -20.63 19.03 23.60
CA ILE A 427 -21.29 18.13 22.63
C ILE A 427 -22.65 18.68 22.25
N VAL A 428 -23.46 19.11 23.23
CA VAL A 428 -24.78 19.69 22.98
C VAL A 428 -24.68 20.97 22.14
N LYS A 429 -23.66 21.81 22.38
CA LYS A 429 -23.41 23.00 21.56
C LYS A 429 -23.02 22.67 20.12
N ALA A 430 -22.15 21.67 19.93
CA ALA A 430 -21.68 21.27 18.60
C ALA A 430 -22.74 20.48 17.82
N GLN A 431 -23.58 19.70 18.50
CA GLN A 431 -24.57 18.81 17.90
C GLN A 431 -25.87 18.81 18.71
N PRO A 432 -26.70 19.88 18.62
CA PRO A 432 -27.90 20.04 19.45
C PRO A 432 -28.96 18.95 19.28
N GLU A 433 -28.95 18.25 18.15
CA GLU A 433 -29.90 17.17 17.86
C GLU A 433 -29.39 15.80 18.29
N MET A 434 -28.16 15.71 18.83
CA MET A 434 -27.60 14.43 19.29
C MET A 434 -28.08 14.08 20.71
N PRO A 435 -28.86 13.00 20.90
CA PRO A 435 -29.39 12.63 22.21
C PRO A 435 -28.30 12.35 23.26
N LEU A 436 -27.18 11.79 22.85
CA LEU A 436 -26.09 11.32 23.71
C LEU A 436 -25.53 12.41 24.63
N GLY A 437 -25.41 13.66 24.15
CA GLY A 437 -24.93 14.78 24.94
C GLY A 437 -25.85 15.07 26.13
N TYR A 438 -27.15 15.08 25.91
CA TYR A 438 -28.16 15.31 26.95
C TYR A 438 -28.21 14.15 27.95
N PHE A 439 -28.12 12.92 27.47
CA PHE A 439 -28.12 11.74 28.35
C PHE A 439 -26.96 11.75 29.36
N TRP A 440 -25.75 12.04 28.88
CA TRP A 440 -24.58 12.09 29.76
C TRP A 440 -24.58 13.32 30.67
N ARG A 441 -25.17 14.42 30.26
CA ARG A 441 -25.45 15.56 31.14
C ARG A 441 -26.42 15.15 32.25
N ALA A 442 -27.48 14.42 31.92
CA ALA A 442 -28.43 13.90 32.91
C ALA A 442 -27.71 13.01 33.92
N ARG A 443 -26.89 12.08 33.47
CA ARG A 443 -26.10 11.21 34.37
C ARG A 443 -25.16 12.00 35.28
N ALA A 444 -24.43 12.97 34.76
CA ALA A 444 -23.56 13.82 35.59
C ALA A 444 -24.33 14.58 36.62
N ASN A 445 -25.46 15.22 36.23
CA ASN A 445 -26.30 15.99 37.13
C ASN A 445 -27.07 15.12 38.17
N SER A 446 -27.40 13.86 37.83
CA SER A 446 -27.91 12.90 38.78
C SER A 446 -26.90 12.54 39.88
N GLN A 447 -25.60 12.50 39.54
CA GLN A 447 -24.54 12.28 40.54
C GLN A 447 -24.21 13.54 41.36
N LEU A 448 -24.49 14.74 40.85
CA LEU A 448 -24.36 15.99 41.59
C LEU A 448 -25.50 16.17 42.63
N ASP A 449 -26.66 15.56 42.36
CA ASP A 449 -27.82 15.56 43.23
C ASP A 449 -28.29 14.11 43.57
N PRO A 450 -27.46 13.32 44.30
CA PRO A 450 -27.70 11.89 44.48
C PRO A 450 -28.92 11.57 45.32
N LYS A 451 -29.40 12.53 46.11
CA LYS A 451 -30.64 12.42 46.89
C LYS A 451 -31.88 12.93 46.17
N ASN A 452 -31.71 13.45 44.97
CA ASN A 452 -32.77 14.06 44.19
C ASN A 452 -33.51 15.19 44.94
N GLU A 453 -32.78 16.01 45.68
CA GLU A 453 -33.36 17.15 46.40
C GLU A 453 -33.80 18.28 45.43
N GLN A 454 -32.99 18.53 44.41
CA GLN A 454 -33.20 19.57 43.40
C GLN A 454 -33.65 19.01 42.04
N TRP A 455 -33.54 17.70 41.81
CA TRP A 455 -33.87 17.04 40.56
C TRP A 455 -33.10 17.60 39.35
N LEU A 456 -31.81 17.89 39.53
CA LEU A 456 -30.95 18.55 38.55
C LEU A 456 -30.92 17.83 37.20
N ALA A 457 -31.06 16.51 37.17
CA ALA A 457 -31.00 15.73 35.93
C ALA A 457 -32.30 15.76 35.10
N LYS A 458 -33.43 16.19 35.71
CA LYS A 458 -34.78 16.12 35.10
C LYS A 458 -34.81 16.73 33.69
N GLN A 459 -34.44 17.98 33.57
CA GLN A 459 -34.47 18.71 32.32
C GLN A 459 -33.63 18.04 31.19
N TYR A 460 -32.54 17.40 31.56
CA TYR A 460 -31.64 16.75 30.59
C TYR A 460 -32.16 15.38 30.16
N TYR A 461 -32.82 14.61 31.04
CA TYR A 461 -33.53 13.41 30.65
C TYR A 461 -34.72 13.69 29.75
N GLU A 462 -35.50 14.76 30.03
CA GLU A 462 -36.58 15.20 29.15
C GLU A 462 -36.06 15.63 27.79
N ALA A 463 -34.96 16.41 27.73
CA ALA A 463 -34.30 16.79 26.50
C ALA A 463 -33.77 15.58 25.74
N PHE A 464 -33.12 14.62 26.40
CA PHE A 464 -32.68 13.37 25.81
C PHE A 464 -33.82 12.63 25.10
N ILE A 465 -34.94 12.40 25.82
CA ILE A 465 -36.11 11.70 25.29
C ILE A 465 -36.65 12.42 24.03
N SER A 466 -36.73 13.75 24.08
CA SER A 466 -37.25 14.54 22.96
C SER A 466 -36.39 14.51 21.71
N LYS A 467 -35.10 14.15 21.82
CA LYS A 467 -34.14 14.09 20.72
C LYS A 467 -33.95 12.67 20.16
N VAL A 468 -34.45 11.63 20.85
CA VAL A 468 -34.40 10.27 20.33
C VAL A 468 -35.46 10.11 19.24
N LYS A 469 -35.01 9.83 18.01
CA LYS A 469 -35.91 9.58 16.88
C LYS A 469 -36.51 8.19 16.96
N PRO A 470 -37.70 7.96 16.35
CA PRO A 470 -38.36 6.66 16.37
C PRO A 470 -37.48 5.49 15.92
N GLU A 471 -36.68 5.68 14.88
CA GLU A 471 -35.75 4.69 14.34
C GLU A 471 -34.54 4.40 15.26
N GLU A 472 -34.31 5.24 16.26
CA GLU A 472 -33.20 5.12 17.20
C GLU A 472 -33.62 4.54 18.57
N VAL A 473 -34.91 4.29 18.76
CA VAL A 473 -35.47 3.84 20.05
C VAL A 473 -34.83 2.53 20.52
N GLU A 474 -34.73 1.53 19.65
CA GLU A 474 -34.16 0.23 20.04
C GLU A 474 -32.65 0.36 20.40
N LYS A 475 -31.91 1.20 19.70
CA LYS A 475 -30.51 1.50 19.99
C LYS A 475 -30.35 2.16 21.36
N ASN A 476 -31.27 3.06 21.73
CA ASN A 476 -31.23 3.83 22.98
C ASN A 476 -32.10 3.21 24.10
N LYS A 477 -32.63 2.00 23.93
CA LYS A 477 -33.59 1.34 24.80
C LYS A 477 -33.19 1.38 26.27
N LYS A 478 -31.96 1.01 26.61
CA LYS A 478 -31.47 1.01 28.01
C LYS A 478 -31.44 2.41 28.62
N ASP A 479 -31.02 3.38 27.83
CA ASP A 479 -30.88 4.77 28.24
C ASP A 479 -32.26 5.43 28.40
N LEU A 480 -33.21 5.09 27.51
CA LEU A 480 -34.60 5.51 27.66
C LEU A 480 -35.28 4.93 28.90
N ILE A 481 -35.04 3.66 29.21
CA ILE A 481 -35.56 3.05 30.44
C ILE A 481 -34.99 3.75 31.67
N GLU A 482 -33.70 4.10 31.68
CA GLU A 482 -33.07 4.87 32.76
C GLU A 482 -33.74 6.24 32.90
N ALA A 483 -33.95 6.95 31.81
CA ALA A 483 -34.58 8.26 31.78
C ALA A 483 -36.06 8.21 32.29
N TYR A 484 -36.83 7.26 31.79
CA TYR A 484 -38.22 7.08 32.20
C TYR A 484 -38.33 6.71 33.69
N ASN A 485 -37.46 5.85 34.21
CA ASN A 485 -37.42 5.53 35.65
C ASN A 485 -37.11 6.75 36.50
N TYR A 486 -36.15 7.60 36.09
CA TYR A 486 -35.82 8.83 36.80
C TYR A 486 -37.01 9.80 36.84
N LEU A 487 -37.67 10.00 35.70
CA LEU A 487 -38.83 10.88 35.60
C LEU A 487 -40.03 10.34 36.39
N ALA A 488 -40.27 9.03 36.38
CA ALA A 488 -41.30 8.42 37.20
C ALA A 488 -41.04 8.63 38.70
N ALA A 489 -39.79 8.53 39.15
CA ALA A 489 -39.41 8.81 40.55
C ALA A 489 -39.66 10.30 40.91
N TYR A 490 -39.33 11.24 40.01
CA TYR A 490 -39.64 12.65 40.17
C TYR A 490 -41.14 12.89 40.39
N TYR A 491 -41.99 12.34 39.50
CA TYR A 491 -43.44 12.52 39.60
C TYR A 491 -44.04 11.78 40.78
N ALA A 492 -43.47 10.67 41.22
CA ALA A 492 -43.86 9.98 42.44
C ALA A 492 -43.65 10.88 43.70
N GLN A 493 -42.51 11.57 43.80
CA GLN A 493 -42.26 12.52 44.88
C GLN A 493 -43.25 13.69 44.86
N LYS A 494 -43.67 14.13 43.64
CA LYS A 494 -44.68 15.19 43.46
C LYS A 494 -46.12 14.68 43.67
N LYS A 495 -46.34 13.40 43.96
CA LYS A 495 -47.65 12.74 44.06
C LYS A 495 -48.48 12.84 42.77
N ASP A 496 -47.82 12.99 41.64
CA ASP A 496 -48.42 13.04 40.30
C ASP A 496 -48.56 11.63 39.70
N CYS A 497 -49.57 10.95 40.18
CA CYS A 497 -49.87 9.56 39.84
C CYS A 497 -50.08 9.30 38.34
N PRO A 498 -50.77 10.18 37.55
CA PRO A 498 -50.90 10.02 36.11
C PRO A 498 -49.55 9.97 35.37
N ASN A 499 -48.62 10.86 35.71
CA ASN A 499 -47.32 10.90 35.08
C ASN A 499 -46.43 9.73 35.54
N VAL A 500 -46.52 9.28 36.77
CA VAL A 500 -45.84 8.01 37.20
C VAL A 500 -46.31 6.84 36.33
N LYS A 501 -47.62 6.70 36.13
CA LYS A 501 -48.19 5.63 35.31
C LYS A 501 -47.75 5.74 33.88
N LEU A 502 -47.74 6.95 33.28
CA LEU A 502 -47.30 7.23 31.93
C LEU A 502 -45.87 6.74 31.68
N TYR A 503 -44.92 7.16 32.56
CA TYR A 503 -43.53 6.80 32.34
C TYR A 503 -43.25 5.32 32.61
N MET A 504 -43.95 4.69 33.56
CA MET A 504 -43.85 3.26 33.80
C MET A 504 -44.41 2.43 32.62
N GLN A 505 -45.50 2.92 31.99
CA GLN A 505 -46.01 2.31 30.77
C GLN A 505 -44.99 2.38 29.63
N LYS A 506 -44.32 3.53 29.42
CA LYS A 506 -43.23 3.67 28.47
C LYS A 506 -42.04 2.71 28.74
N VAL A 507 -41.75 2.42 29.99
CA VAL A 507 -40.78 1.37 30.37
C VAL A 507 -41.27 -0.01 29.91
N LEU A 508 -42.58 -0.33 30.10
CA LEU A 508 -43.14 -1.62 29.69
C LEU A 508 -43.29 -1.76 28.17
N GLU A 509 -43.48 -0.65 27.46
CA GLU A 509 -43.44 -0.65 25.96
C GLU A 509 -42.07 -1.10 25.46
N LEU A 510 -40.99 -0.65 26.12
CA LEU A 510 -39.62 -1.05 25.76
C LEU A 510 -39.22 -2.42 26.36
N ASP A 511 -39.63 -2.72 27.58
CA ASP A 511 -39.33 -3.95 28.30
C ASP A 511 -40.59 -4.52 28.95
N PRO A 512 -41.38 -5.31 28.21
CA PRO A 512 -42.62 -5.91 28.74
C PRO A 512 -42.44 -6.82 29.95
N ALA A 513 -41.20 -7.31 30.17
CA ALA A 513 -40.89 -8.18 31.32
C ALA A 513 -40.46 -7.40 32.57
N ASN A 514 -40.34 -6.07 32.52
CA ASN A 514 -39.82 -5.24 33.60
C ASN A 514 -40.68 -5.37 34.90
N ALA A 515 -40.16 -6.15 35.84
CA ALA A 515 -40.86 -6.44 37.11
C ALA A 515 -41.05 -5.17 37.97
N GLN A 516 -40.11 -4.24 37.95
CA GLN A 516 -40.18 -3.01 38.73
C GLN A 516 -41.31 -2.10 38.23
N ALA A 517 -41.42 -1.92 36.92
CA ALA A 517 -42.45 -1.10 36.31
C ALA A 517 -43.86 -1.69 36.59
N LYS A 518 -44.02 -3.01 36.45
CA LYS A 518 -45.27 -3.71 36.82
C LYS A 518 -45.66 -3.50 38.29
N LYS A 519 -44.68 -3.66 39.20
CA LYS A 519 -44.90 -3.46 40.63
C LYS A 519 -45.31 -2.02 40.95
N VAL A 520 -44.66 -1.04 40.37
CA VAL A 520 -45.00 0.37 40.59
C VAL A 520 -46.43 0.64 40.12
N ILE A 521 -46.79 0.24 38.88
CA ILE A 521 -48.15 0.46 38.34
C ILE A 521 -49.22 -0.22 39.23
N ALA A 522 -48.98 -1.45 39.65
CA ALA A 522 -49.94 -2.18 40.51
C ALA A 522 -50.11 -1.56 41.89
N GLY A 523 -49.08 -0.88 42.42
CA GLY A 523 -49.12 -0.22 43.73
C GLY A 523 -49.66 1.23 43.72
N LEU A 524 -49.92 1.82 42.52
CA LEU A 524 -50.49 3.15 42.41
C LEU A 524 -51.94 3.18 42.90
N LYS A 525 -52.19 4.03 43.90
CA LYS A 525 -53.52 4.37 44.38
C LYS A 525 -53.89 5.76 43.86
N CYS A 526 -54.28 5.83 42.60
CA CYS A 526 -54.68 7.08 41.94
C CYS A 526 -56.17 7.31 42.10
#